data_4eb578102fdfea2a6c069d3373150717
#
_entry.id   4eb578102fdfea2a6c069d3373150717
#
_cell.length_a   1.000
_cell.length_b   1.000
_cell.length_c   1.000
_cell.angle_alpha   90.00
_cell.angle_beta   90.00
_cell.angle_gamma   90.00
#
_symmetry.space_group_name_H-M   'P 1'
#
loop_
_entity.id
_entity.type
_entity.pdbx_description
1 polymer ?
#
loop_
_entity_poly.entity_id
_entity_poly.type
_entity_poly.pdbx_seq_one_letter_code
_entity_poly.pdbx_strand_id
1 'polypeptide(L)'
;AAFYAAQRATDQDKRTILARLVTLKAIAGKNNPKQEAEADLGLHLAIADAAHNTPLSLLIRNVYALLVELIEEHLNLTQHNERINVQLQIQHTNLVDAILAGDDVAARKLSYDRLSYVRDSFEESDSMLKRNQNSLMRAHLFGE
;
A
#
# COMPACT_ATOMS: atom_id res chain seq x y z
N ALA A 1 -10.47 4.92 7.82
CA ALA A 1 -11.31 4.09 6.93
C ALA A 1 -11.47 2.67 7.49
N ALA A 2 -10.38 1.90 7.67
CA ALA A 2 -10.43 0.48 8.03
C ALA A 2 -11.25 0.17 9.30
N PHE A 3 -11.09 0.97 10.36
CA PHE A 3 -11.91 0.88 11.58
C PHE A 3 -13.41 0.93 11.29
N TYR A 4 -13.85 1.94 10.52
CA TYR A 4 -15.26 2.08 10.17
C TYR A 4 -15.74 1.04 9.17
N ALA A 5 -14.87 0.60 8.25
CA ALA A 5 -15.18 -0.48 7.34
C ALA A 5 -15.45 -1.79 8.09
N ALA A 6 -14.64 -2.13 9.10
CA ALA A 6 -14.88 -3.31 9.94
C ALA A 6 -16.24 -3.27 10.66
N GLN A 7 -16.69 -2.06 11.08
CA GLN A 7 -17.97 -1.88 11.77
C GLN A 7 -19.19 -1.85 10.84
N ARG A 8 -19.02 -1.37 9.58
CA ARG A 8 -20.16 -0.93 8.75
C ARG A 8 -20.26 -1.66 7.42
N ALA A 9 -19.21 -2.39 7.00
CA ALA A 9 -19.19 -3.08 5.72
C ALA A 9 -20.38 -4.03 5.59
N THR A 10 -21.15 -3.86 4.53
CA THR A 10 -22.18 -4.80 4.12
C THR A 10 -21.56 -6.05 3.54
N ASP A 11 -22.34 -7.12 3.36
CA ASP A 11 -21.86 -8.33 2.68
C ASP A 11 -21.39 -8.05 1.26
N GLN A 12 -21.99 -7.06 0.58
CA GLN A 12 -21.57 -6.64 -0.74
C GLN A 12 -20.20 -5.94 -0.70
N ASP A 13 -19.99 -5.06 0.29
CA ASP A 13 -18.69 -4.41 0.48
C ASP A 13 -17.60 -5.43 0.77
N LYS A 14 -17.87 -6.38 1.65
CA LYS A 14 -16.95 -7.47 1.98
C LYS A 14 -16.55 -8.29 0.74
N ARG A 15 -17.51 -8.63 -0.13
CA ARG A 15 -17.22 -9.29 -1.41
C ARG A 15 -16.35 -8.43 -2.31
N THR A 16 -16.63 -7.13 -2.39
CA THR A 16 -15.85 -6.18 -3.19
C THR A 16 -14.42 -6.07 -2.69
N ILE A 17 -14.23 -5.90 -1.38
CA ILE A 17 -12.89 -5.83 -0.76
C ILE A 17 -12.10 -7.10 -1.04
N LEU A 18 -12.72 -8.27 -0.85
CA LEU A 18 -12.07 -9.56 -1.11
C LEU A 18 -11.68 -9.70 -2.59
N ALA A 19 -12.54 -9.32 -3.52
CA ALA A 19 -12.24 -9.35 -4.95
C ALA A 19 -11.05 -8.45 -5.31
N ARG A 20 -10.95 -7.26 -4.71
CA ARG A 20 -9.81 -6.35 -4.88
C ARG A 20 -8.51 -6.91 -4.32
N LEU A 21 -8.56 -7.57 -3.15
CA LEU A 21 -7.40 -8.26 -2.60
C LEU A 21 -6.91 -9.38 -3.52
N VAL A 22 -7.82 -10.18 -4.06
CA VAL A 22 -7.48 -11.25 -5.02
C VAL A 22 -6.80 -10.67 -6.27
N THR A 23 -7.33 -9.57 -6.81
CA THR A 23 -6.73 -8.87 -7.95
C THR A 23 -5.32 -8.38 -7.63
N LEU A 24 -5.13 -7.72 -6.49
CA LEU A 24 -3.83 -7.24 -6.06
C LEU A 24 -2.81 -8.38 -5.92
N LYS A 25 -3.19 -9.47 -5.26
CA LYS A 25 -2.33 -10.66 -5.12
C LYS A 25 -1.96 -11.30 -6.47
N ALA A 26 -2.88 -11.28 -7.43
CA ALA A 26 -2.63 -11.83 -8.76
C ALA A 26 -1.64 -10.99 -9.59
N ILE A 27 -1.50 -9.69 -9.28
CA ILE A 27 -0.64 -8.74 -10.00
C ILE A 27 0.71 -8.55 -9.29
N ALA A 28 0.73 -8.60 -7.96
CA ALA A 28 1.90 -8.35 -7.15
C ALA A 28 3.11 -9.21 -7.57
N GLY A 29 4.26 -8.55 -7.71
CA GLY A 29 5.53 -9.20 -8.08
C GLY A 29 5.64 -9.59 -9.56
N LYS A 30 4.71 -9.19 -10.45
CA LYS A 30 4.75 -9.52 -11.88
C LYS A 30 5.51 -8.50 -12.75
N ASN A 31 6.39 -7.69 -12.16
CA ASN A 31 7.18 -6.70 -12.88
C ASN A 31 6.35 -5.61 -13.62
N ASN A 32 5.20 -5.26 -13.07
CA ASN A 32 4.39 -4.15 -13.55
C ASN A 32 3.97 -3.24 -12.38
N PRO A 33 4.89 -2.38 -11.89
CA PRO A 33 4.65 -1.53 -10.72
C PRO A 33 3.45 -0.62 -10.86
N LYS A 34 3.19 -0.11 -12.06
CA LYS A 34 2.02 0.72 -12.34
C LYS A 34 0.71 -0.03 -12.09
N GLN A 35 0.59 -1.22 -12.65
CA GLN A 35 -0.60 -2.05 -12.49
C GLN A 35 -0.78 -2.51 -11.03
N GLU A 36 0.33 -2.76 -10.34
CA GLU A 36 0.31 -3.09 -8.91
C GLU A 36 -0.14 -1.90 -8.07
N ALA A 37 0.36 -0.68 -8.34
CA ALA A 37 -0.08 0.55 -7.67
C ALA A 37 -1.58 0.83 -7.90
N GLU A 38 -2.07 0.64 -9.11
CA GLU A 38 -3.50 0.79 -9.43
C GLU A 38 -4.37 -0.25 -8.68
N ALA A 39 -3.90 -1.48 -8.55
CA ALA A 39 -4.61 -2.53 -7.81
C ALA A 39 -4.59 -2.27 -6.29
N ASP A 40 -3.48 -1.80 -5.74
CA ASP A 40 -3.35 -1.36 -4.34
C ASP A 40 -4.33 -0.22 -4.05
N LEU A 41 -4.36 0.80 -4.90
CA LEU A 41 -5.32 1.88 -4.84
C LEU A 41 -6.76 1.34 -4.84
N GLY A 42 -7.08 0.44 -5.76
CA GLY A 42 -8.42 -0.17 -5.88
C GLY A 42 -8.88 -0.86 -4.59
N LEU A 43 -7.97 -1.56 -3.90
CA LEU A 43 -8.26 -2.18 -2.60
C LEU A 43 -8.55 -1.12 -1.52
N HIS A 44 -7.69 -0.12 -1.41
CA HIS A 44 -7.85 0.92 -0.38
C HIS A 44 -9.11 1.79 -0.59
N LEU A 45 -9.49 2.04 -1.85
CA LEU A 45 -10.74 2.73 -2.16
C LEU A 45 -11.96 1.89 -1.79
N ALA A 46 -11.95 0.58 -2.03
CA ALA A 46 -13.02 -0.31 -1.61
C ALA A 46 -13.18 -0.32 -0.08
N ILE A 47 -12.08 -0.31 0.67
CA ILE A 47 -12.10 -0.19 2.13
C ILE A 47 -12.65 1.17 2.58
N ALA A 48 -12.29 2.25 1.88
CA ALA A 48 -12.79 3.59 2.19
C ALA A 48 -14.29 3.71 1.95
N ASP A 49 -14.81 3.14 0.88
CA ASP A 49 -16.23 3.13 0.54
C ASP A 49 -17.03 2.30 1.56
N ALA A 50 -16.50 1.14 1.97
CA ALA A 50 -17.10 0.28 2.99
C ALA A 50 -17.18 0.92 4.39
N ALA A 51 -16.48 2.02 4.63
CA ALA A 51 -16.61 2.80 5.86
C ALA A 51 -17.96 3.53 5.95
N HIS A 52 -18.72 3.64 4.85
CA HIS A 52 -19.98 4.38 4.75
C HIS A 52 -19.89 5.80 5.34
N ASN A 53 -18.78 6.48 5.01
CA ASN A 53 -18.49 7.85 5.40
C ASN A 53 -18.03 8.62 4.15
N THR A 54 -18.99 9.28 3.49
CA THR A 54 -18.74 9.97 2.22
C THR A 54 -17.62 11.02 2.28
N PRO A 55 -17.55 11.91 3.28
CA PRO A 55 -16.43 12.85 3.40
C PRO A 55 -15.07 12.15 3.51
N LEU A 56 -14.99 11.07 4.29
CA LEU A 56 -13.75 10.28 4.45
C LEU A 56 -13.37 9.57 3.14
N SER A 57 -14.33 8.98 2.44
CA SER A 57 -14.09 8.33 1.15
C SER A 57 -13.58 9.33 0.10
N LEU A 58 -14.16 10.52 0.01
CA LEU A 58 -13.71 11.57 -0.89
C LEU A 58 -12.31 12.07 -0.55
N LEU A 59 -11.99 12.26 0.73
CA LEU A 59 -10.65 12.64 1.17
C LEU A 59 -9.63 11.59 0.76
N ILE A 60 -9.90 10.32 1.03
CA ILE A 60 -9.01 9.22 0.69
C ILE A 60 -8.80 9.11 -0.82
N ARG A 61 -9.84 9.23 -1.63
CA ARG A 61 -9.72 9.25 -3.10
C ARG A 61 -8.76 10.33 -3.59
N ASN A 62 -8.87 11.56 -3.06
CA ASN A 62 -7.98 12.65 -3.43
C ASN A 62 -6.54 12.40 -2.98
N VAL A 63 -6.33 11.91 -1.76
CA VAL A 63 -4.99 11.60 -1.23
C VAL A 63 -4.34 10.50 -2.07
N TYR A 64 -5.04 9.41 -2.35
CA TYR A 64 -4.49 8.31 -3.15
C TYR A 64 -4.22 8.72 -4.60
N ALA A 65 -5.06 9.57 -5.20
CA ALA A 65 -4.80 10.09 -6.54
C ALA A 65 -3.47 10.85 -6.63
N LEU A 66 -3.09 11.54 -5.54
CA LEU A 66 -1.79 12.22 -5.44
C LEU A 66 -0.63 11.25 -5.14
N LEU A 67 -0.91 10.13 -4.46
CA LEU A 67 0.12 9.20 -4.01
C LEU A 67 0.41 8.07 -5.02
N VAL A 68 -0.43 7.87 -6.02
CA VAL A 68 -0.28 6.73 -6.95
C VAL A 68 1.08 6.71 -7.64
N GLU A 69 1.58 7.86 -8.07
CA GLU A 69 2.90 7.97 -8.69
C GLU A 69 4.04 7.64 -7.72
N LEU A 70 3.92 8.08 -6.45
CA LEU A 70 4.87 7.75 -5.40
C LEU A 70 4.87 6.26 -5.06
N ILE A 71 3.69 5.64 -5.05
CA ILE A 71 3.55 4.20 -4.82
C ILE A 71 4.19 3.42 -5.98
N GLU A 72 3.94 3.84 -7.21
CA GLU A 72 4.57 3.24 -8.40
C GLU A 72 6.09 3.34 -8.33
N GLU A 73 6.64 4.51 -8.00
CA GLU A 73 8.07 4.72 -7.83
C GLU A 73 8.65 3.83 -6.72
N HIS A 74 7.98 3.74 -5.57
CA HIS A 74 8.38 2.85 -4.48
C HIS A 74 8.41 1.39 -4.92
N LEU A 75 7.39 0.91 -5.62
CA LEU A 75 7.33 -0.45 -6.14
C LEU A 75 8.43 -0.71 -7.16
N ASN A 76 8.76 0.26 -8.02
CA ASN A 76 9.90 0.17 -8.94
C ASN A 76 11.23 -0.04 -8.19
N LEU A 77 11.44 0.68 -7.09
CA LEU A 77 12.66 0.57 -6.29
C LEU A 77 12.74 -0.74 -5.50
N THR A 78 11.60 -1.29 -5.10
CA THR A 78 11.52 -2.47 -4.22
C THR A 78 11.15 -3.76 -4.94
N GLN A 79 10.86 -3.72 -6.24
CA GLN A 79 10.38 -4.88 -7.02
C GLN A 79 11.27 -6.13 -6.94
N HIS A 80 12.57 -5.95 -6.73
CA HIS A 80 13.54 -7.04 -6.57
C HIS A 80 13.75 -7.44 -5.11
N ASN A 81 13.09 -6.79 -4.15
CA ASN A 81 13.15 -7.14 -2.74
C ASN A 81 11.97 -8.03 -2.36
N GLU A 82 12.17 -9.33 -2.50
CA GLU A 82 11.14 -10.33 -2.20
C GLU A 82 10.61 -10.22 -0.77
N ARG A 83 11.47 -9.87 0.20
CA ARG A 83 11.07 -9.68 1.60
C ARG A 83 10.05 -8.55 1.75
N ILE A 84 10.26 -7.41 1.09
CA ILE A 84 9.33 -6.27 1.13
C ILE A 84 8.01 -6.68 0.46
N ASN A 85 8.06 -7.31 -0.71
CA ASN A 85 6.87 -7.71 -1.45
C ASN A 85 6.01 -8.71 -0.66
N VAL A 86 6.63 -9.72 -0.06
CA VAL A 86 5.93 -10.70 0.79
C VAL A 86 5.31 -9.99 2.02
N GLN A 87 6.05 -9.10 2.66
CA GLN A 87 5.56 -8.37 3.83
C GLN A 87 4.34 -7.49 3.49
N LEU A 88 4.37 -6.77 2.37
CA LEU A 88 3.23 -5.96 1.92
C LEU A 88 1.99 -6.82 1.64
N GLN A 89 2.14 -8.00 1.03
CA GLN A 89 1.03 -8.92 0.79
C GLN A 89 0.43 -9.47 2.08
N ILE A 90 1.27 -9.82 3.06
CA ILE A 90 0.83 -10.27 4.39
C ILE A 90 0.03 -9.16 5.07
N GLN A 91 0.52 -7.92 5.03
CA GLN A 91 -0.17 -6.78 5.65
C GLN A 91 -1.54 -6.51 5.03
N HIS A 92 -1.67 -6.58 3.70
CA HIS A 92 -2.96 -6.45 3.02
C HIS A 92 -3.92 -7.56 3.42
N THR A 93 -3.44 -8.79 3.46
CA THR A 93 -4.26 -9.95 3.85
C THR A 93 -4.78 -9.79 5.27
N ASN A 94 -3.90 -9.52 6.23
CA ASN A 94 -4.28 -9.37 7.62
C ASN A 94 -5.28 -8.22 7.84
N LEU A 95 -5.09 -7.10 7.14
CA LEU A 95 -6.02 -5.96 7.19
C LEU A 95 -7.41 -6.34 6.67
N VAL A 96 -7.48 -7.01 5.53
CA VAL A 96 -8.75 -7.46 4.95
C VAL A 96 -9.41 -8.49 5.86
N ASP A 97 -8.68 -9.45 6.39
CA ASP A 97 -9.22 -10.46 7.29
C ASP A 97 -9.83 -9.83 8.55
N ALA A 98 -9.18 -8.82 9.14
CA ALA A 98 -9.73 -8.08 10.29
C ALA A 98 -11.04 -7.34 9.92
N ILE A 99 -11.10 -6.73 8.73
CA ILE A 99 -12.32 -6.05 8.26
C ILE A 99 -13.46 -7.06 8.03
N LEU A 100 -13.17 -8.19 7.39
CA LEU A 100 -14.16 -9.23 7.12
C LEU A 100 -14.72 -9.86 8.40
N ALA A 101 -13.86 -9.99 9.42
CA ALA A 101 -14.23 -10.48 10.75
C ALA A 101 -15.01 -9.44 11.58
N GLY A 102 -15.03 -8.17 11.18
CA GLY A 102 -15.63 -7.08 11.95
C GLY A 102 -14.78 -6.65 13.16
N ASP A 103 -13.50 -7.02 13.19
CA ASP A 103 -12.57 -6.61 14.26
C ASP A 103 -12.02 -5.21 13.95
N ASP A 104 -12.73 -4.20 14.43
CA ASP A 104 -12.44 -2.79 14.18
C ASP A 104 -11.14 -2.33 14.86
N VAL A 105 -10.82 -2.88 16.03
CA VAL A 105 -9.59 -2.56 16.77
C VAL A 105 -8.37 -3.10 16.03
N ALA A 106 -8.43 -4.36 15.60
CA ALA A 106 -7.37 -4.96 14.79
C ALA A 106 -7.22 -4.25 13.44
N ALA A 107 -8.33 -3.96 12.74
CA ALA A 107 -8.31 -3.25 11.47
C ALA A 107 -7.65 -1.85 11.58
N ARG A 108 -7.95 -1.12 12.66
CA ARG A 108 -7.30 0.17 12.95
C ARG A 108 -5.80 0.02 13.14
N LYS A 109 -5.40 -0.93 14.00
CA LYS A 109 -3.98 -1.17 14.32
C LYS A 109 -3.20 -1.59 13.07
N LEU A 110 -3.70 -2.57 12.32
CA LEU A 110 -3.06 -3.08 11.12
C LEU A 110 -2.93 -2.02 10.03
N SER A 111 -3.94 -1.14 9.88
CA SER A 111 -3.87 -0.01 8.97
C SER A 111 -2.78 0.99 9.37
N TYR A 112 -2.65 1.29 10.66
CA TYR A 112 -1.60 2.18 11.17
C TYR A 112 -0.20 1.58 10.99
N ASP A 113 -0.02 0.31 11.38
CA ASP A 113 1.26 -0.40 11.28
C ASP A 113 1.72 -0.48 9.81
N ARG A 114 0.79 -0.71 8.87
CA ARG A 114 1.07 -0.72 7.44
C ARG A 114 1.54 0.64 6.92
N LEU A 115 0.85 1.72 7.27
CA LEU A 115 1.24 3.07 6.87
C LEU A 115 2.62 3.45 7.43
N SER A 116 2.91 3.07 8.66
CA SER A 116 4.23 3.26 9.27
C SER A 116 5.31 2.48 8.52
N TYR A 117 5.06 1.22 8.19
CA TYR A 117 5.98 0.39 7.43
C TYR A 117 6.28 0.97 6.03
N VAL A 118 5.24 1.39 5.31
CA VAL A 118 5.41 2.02 3.98
C VAL A 118 6.22 3.30 4.09
N ARG A 119 5.93 4.18 5.06
CA ARG A 119 6.70 5.39 5.30
C ARG A 119 8.18 5.07 5.54
N ASP A 120 8.46 4.15 6.46
CA ASP A 120 9.83 3.79 6.84
C ASP A 120 10.60 3.17 5.65
N SER A 121 9.93 2.38 4.82
CA SER A 121 10.53 1.80 3.61
C SER A 121 10.80 2.85 2.51
N PHE A 122 9.98 3.91 2.42
CA PHE A 122 10.27 5.06 1.55
C PHE A 122 11.51 5.82 2.02
N GLU A 123 11.63 6.11 3.32
CA GLU A 123 12.78 6.81 3.89
C GLU A 123 14.09 6.02 3.69
N GLU A 124 14.03 4.69 3.84
CA GLU A 124 15.18 3.81 3.59
C GLU A 124 15.59 3.83 2.11
N SER A 125 14.64 3.74 1.19
CA SER A 125 14.88 3.77 -0.25
C SER A 125 15.47 5.11 -0.70
N ASP A 126 14.95 6.23 -0.23
CA ASP A 126 15.47 7.58 -0.52
C ASP A 126 16.91 7.75 0.01
N SER A 127 17.19 7.24 1.20
CA SER A 127 18.53 7.25 1.79
C SER A 127 19.53 6.43 0.99
N MET A 128 19.14 5.28 0.46
CA MET A 128 19.97 4.44 -0.41
C MET A 128 20.27 5.13 -1.73
N LEU A 129 19.28 5.75 -2.37
CA LEU A 129 19.46 6.51 -3.61
C LEU A 129 20.46 7.65 -3.43
N LYS A 130 20.33 8.43 -2.35
CA LYS A 130 21.27 9.52 -2.03
C LYS A 130 22.69 9.02 -1.80
N ARG A 131 22.85 7.88 -1.11
CA ARG A 131 24.19 7.26 -0.93
C ARG A 131 24.81 6.83 -2.24
N ASN A 132 24.02 6.19 -3.12
CA ASN A 132 24.51 5.75 -4.43
C ASN A 132 24.88 6.93 -5.33
N GLN A 133 24.07 8.00 -5.37
CA GLN A 133 24.37 9.21 -6.12
C GLN A 133 25.66 9.86 -5.63
N ASN A 134 25.84 9.98 -4.30
CA ASN A 134 27.06 10.53 -3.71
C ASN A 134 28.29 9.67 -4.01
N SER A 135 28.14 8.35 -4.03
CA SER A 135 29.24 7.42 -4.39
C SER A 135 29.64 7.56 -5.86
N LEU A 136 28.67 7.62 -6.77
CA LEU A 136 28.92 7.83 -8.20
C LEU A 136 29.56 9.22 -8.46
N MET A 137 29.11 10.25 -7.77
CA MET A 137 29.69 11.58 -7.89
C MET A 137 31.15 11.63 -7.41
N ARG A 138 31.47 10.94 -6.30
CA ARG A 138 32.87 10.81 -5.83
C ARG A 138 33.73 10.05 -6.82
N ALA A 139 33.26 8.90 -7.34
CA ALA A 139 33.99 8.14 -8.35
C ALA A 139 34.27 8.98 -9.59
N HIS A 140 33.30 9.80 -10.02
CA HIS A 140 33.49 10.70 -11.18
C HIS A 140 34.46 11.87 -10.91
N LEU A 141 34.46 12.40 -9.67
CA LEU A 141 35.32 13.55 -9.30
C LEU A 141 36.75 13.15 -8.95
N PHE A 142 36.96 11.94 -8.43
CA PHE A 142 38.25 11.50 -7.88
C PHE A 142 38.89 10.34 -8.65
N GLY A 143 38.27 9.83 -9.71
CA GLY A 143 38.88 8.92 -10.68
C GLY A 143 39.23 7.52 -10.11
N GLU A 144 38.40 6.99 -9.18
CA GLU A 144 38.49 5.59 -8.72
C GLU A 144 37.55 4.68 -9.51
#